data_853fabcc4725e58cacc31ffc195720fa
#
_entry.id   853fabcc4725e58cacc31ffc195720fa
#
_cell.length_a   1.000
_cell.length_b   1.000
_cell.length_c   1.000
_cell.angle_alpha   90.00
_cell.angle_beta   90.00
_cell.angle_gamma   90.00
#
_symmetry.space_group_name_H-M   'P 1'
#
loop_
_entity.id
_entity.type
_entity.pdbx_description
1 polymer ?
#
loop_
_entity_poly.entity_id
_entity_poly.type
_entity_poly.pdbx_seq_one_letter_code
_entity_poly.pdbx_strand_id
1 'polypeptide(L)'
;MIVRNRRINFIIIIVMVILNISFAYFYNSAVSKAFVEAANNDYAILQQQNALLVEELKKETDISQWDTIIEPYEEYIVIYDKANQVIAKTDNGILSALDVKVRTPFEFKGEAYLLRTSVYFLRDYDNSSRVMAKFIAVEALFVLTALFILIMIIYSFMLRPFRVVYKAIEEYDRSGKLMEIKLKGFAGRVYRRFAAMAKNVESQQQNERRIIASISHDIKTPLTSIMGYSEQLKKDNLSSERREKYIDTVYDKAVDIRELVDEFDEYLGFNLPYEMKKEKLTVGEIAKCIYSDYYDDFALAGISFEIRKNADDEAFIIADVKKLKRVCSNILTNSVKHFKDENKKIVVEIMKFDEVIAFRFSDNGKGVPEDKLELIFEPLYTSDEGRKVAGLGLSICREITEAHDGRIYAEKSEMGGLAVTVELPAGDEQYDT
;
A
#
# COMPACT_ATOMS: atom_id res chain seq x y z
N MET A 1 -7.74 24.02 -13.23
CA MET A 1 -7.92 23.60 -14.63
C MET A 1 -8.18 22.08 -14.77
N ILE A 2 -7.52 21.21 -14.04
CA ILE A 2 -7.61 19.73 -14.14
C ILE A 2 -9.01 19.18 -13.80
N VAL A 3 -9.71 19.72 -12.81
CA VAL A 3 -11.04 19.25 -12.37
C VAL A 3 -12.14 19.55 -13.40
N ARG A 4 -12.06 20.69 -14.10
CA ARG A 4 -13.03 21.09 -15.12
C ARG A 4 -13.00 20.16 -16.33
N ASN A 5 -11.81 19.74 -16.76
CA ASN A 5 -11.66 18.77 -17.86
C ASN A 5 -12.17 17.36 -17.52
N ARG A 6 -12.16 16.95 -16.23
CA ARG A 6 -12.63 15.62 -15.81
C ARG A 6 -14.16 15.49 -15.94
N ARG A 7 -14.91 16.55 -15.60
CA ARG A 7 -16.37 16.57 -15.77
C ARG A 7 -16.76 16.55 -17.25
N ILE A 8 -16.05 17.30 -18.08
CA ILE A 8 -16.30 17.33 -19.53
C ILE A 8 -16.05 15.94 -20.15
N ASN A 9 -14.91 15.30 -19.85
CA ASN A 9 -14.61 13.96 -20.35
C ASN A 9 -15.65 12.93 -19.89
N PHE A 10 -16.12 13.02 -18.64
CA PHE A 10 -17.15 12.12 -18.11
C PHE A 10 -18.49 12.30 -18.83
N ILE A 11 -18.89 13.56 -19.10
CA ILE A 11 -20.10 13.86 -19.88
C ILE A 11 -19.98 13.33 -21.32
N ILE A 12 -18.83 13.54 -21.97
CA ILE A 12 -18.57 13.01 -23.32
C ILE A 12 -18.69 11.49 -23.36
N ILE A 13 -18.10 10.79 -22.39
CA ILE A 13 -18.18 9.33 -22.30
C ILE A 13 -19.63 8.89 -22.15
N ILE A 14 -20.40 9.51 -21.25
CA ILE A 14 -21.84 9.19 -21.05
C ILE A 14 -22.62 9.41 -22.35
N VAL A 15 -22.43 10.53 -23.01
CA VAL A 15 -23.11 10.85 -24.28
C VAL A 15 -22.76 9.80 -25.35
N MET A 16 -21.48 9.43 -25.49
CA MET A 16 -21.07 8.39 -26.43
C MET A 16 -21.68 7.02 -26.12
N VAL A 17 -21.74 6.65 -24.84
CA VAL A 17 -22.39 5.39 -24.42
C VAL A 17 -23.88 5.39 -24.76
N ILE A 18 -24.59 6.50 -24.46
CA ILE A 18 -26.02 6.62 -24.79
C ILE A 18 -26.26 6.56 -26.29
N LEU A 19 -25.46 7.27 -27.08
CA LEU A 19 -25.54 7.24 -28.54
C LEU A 19 -25.29 5.84 -29.09
N ASN A 20 -24.31 5.12 -28.54
CA ASN A 20 -23.98 3.76 -28.95
C ASN A 20 -25.13 2.79 -28.64
N ILE A 21 -25.71 2.85 -27.46
CA ILE A 21 -26.88 2.03 -27.07
C ILE A 21 -28.09 2.37 -27.94
N SER A 22 -28.38 3.65 -28.17
CA SER A 22 -29.49 4.09 -29.01
C SER A 22 -29.31 3.60 -30.45
N PHE A 23 -28.09 3.71 -31.00
CA PHE A 23 -27.78 3.22 -32.33
C PHE A 23 -28.00 1.70 -32.44
N ALA A 24 -27.51 0.91 -31.47
CA ALA A 24 -27.71 -0.54 -31.42
C ALA A 24 -29.19 -0.90 -31.40
N TYR A 25 -29.99 -0.21 -30.64
CA TYR A 25 -31.45 -0.44 -30.55
C TYR A 25 -32.15 -0.15 -31.88
N PHE A 26 -31.91 1.02 -32.48
CA PHE A 26 -32.51 1.39 -33.76
C PHE A 26 -32.05 0.48 -34.91
N TYR A 27 -30.76 0.14 -34.91
CA TYR A 27 -30.20 -0.75 -35.92
C TYR A 27 -30.80 -2.15 -35.84
N ASN A 28 -30.86 -2.76 -34.65
CA ASN A 28 -31.45 -4.07 -34.44
C ASN A 28 -32.94 -4.09 -34.84
N SER A 29 -33.67 -3.01 -34.50
CA SER A 29 -35.08 -2.83 -34.91
C SER A 29 -35.23 -2.75 -36.44
N ALA A 30 -34.34 -1.99 -37.10
CA ALA A 30 -34.39 -1.85 -38.59
C ALA A 30 -34.06 -3.17 -39.31
N VAL A 31 -33.04 -3.89 -38.79
CA VAL A 31 -32.66 -5.21 -39.32
C VAL A 31 -33.78 -6.21 -39.12
N SER A 32 -34.36 -6.32 -37.94
CA SER A 32 -35.48 -7.21 -37.67
C SER A 32 -36.66 -6.93 -38.60
N LYS A 33 -36.95 -5.64 -38.85
CA LYS A 33 -38.01 -5.24 -39.79
C LYS A 33 -37.71 -5.68 -41.22
N ALA A 34 -36.47 -5.47 -41.70
CA ALA A 34 -36.05 -5.88 -43.04
C ALA A 34 -36.11 -7.40 -43.22
N PHE A 35 -35.74 -8.18 -42.21
CA PHE A 35 -35.85 -9.63 -42.24
C PHE A 35 -37.31 -10.10 -42.32
N VAL A 36 -38.20 -9.48 -41.50
CA VAL A 36 -39.63 -9.82 -41.53
C VAL A 36 -40.26 -9.45 -42.87
N GLU A 37 -39.92 -8.31 -43.47
CA GLU A 37 -40.41 -7.89 -44.79
C GLU A 37 -39.94 -8.84 -45.88
N ALA A 38 -38.66 -9.25 -45.87
CA ALA A 38 -38.13 -10.22 -46.83
C ALA A 38 -38.83 -11.58 -46.71
N ALA A 39 -39.00 -12.09 -45.48
CA ALA A 39 -39.70 -13.36 -45.26
C ALA A 39 -41.15 -13.31 -45.68
N ASN A 40 -41.86 -12.19 -45.47
CA ASN A 40 -43.23 -12.02 -45.93
C ASN A 40 -43.33 -11.94 -47.43
N ASN A 41 -42.35 -11.32 -48.12
CA ASN A 41 -42.30 -11.27 -49.56
C ASN A 41 -42.06 -12.66 -50.17
N ASP A 42 -41.09 -13.41 -49.66
CA ASP A 42 -40.83 -14.79 -50.05
C ASP A 42 -42.06 -15.68 -49.83
N TYR A 43 -42.74 -15.51 -48.67
CA TYR A 43 -43.99 -16.22 -48.40
C TYR A 43 -45.07 -15.94 -49.43
N ALA A 44 -45.28 -14.67 -49.79
CA ALA A 44 -46.27 -14.27 -50.80
C ALA A 44 -45.96 -14.83 -52.18
N ILE A 45 -44.67 -14.79 -52.59
CA ILE A 45 -44.24 -15.36 -53.90
C ILE A 45 -44.51 -16.88 -53.92
N LEU A 46 -44.09 -17.60 -52.85
CA LEU A 46 -44.33 -19.04 -52.77
C LEU A 46 -45.82 -19.39 -52.74
N GLN A 47 -46.65 -18.59 -52.07
CA GLN A 47 -48.09 -18.80 -52.04
C GLN A 47 -48.71 -18.68 -53.46
N GLN A 48 -48.25 -17.71 -54.28
CA GLN A 48 -48.69 -17.54 -55.65
C GLN A 48 -48.19 -18.69 -56.51
N GLN A 49 -46.93 -19.09 -56.36
CA GLN A 49 -46.36 -20.24 -57.10
C GLN A 49 -47.10 -21.54 -56.77
N ASN A 50 -47.37 -21.76 -55.45
CA ASN A 50 -48.14 -22.93 -55.03
C ASN A 50 -49.56 -22.98 -55.67
N ALA A 51 -50.22 -21.83 -55.78
CA ALA A 51 -51.53 -21.75 -56.37
C ALA A 51 -51.46 -22.18 -57.90
N LEU A 52 -50.47 -21.72 -58.63
CA LEU A 52 -50.25 -22.10 -60.01
C LEU A 52 -49.88 -23.57 -60.11
N LEU A 53 -48.99 -24.07 -59.25
CA LEU A 53 -48.60 -25.49 -59.24
C LEU A 53 -49.78 -26.39 -58.91
N VAL A 54 -50.68 -26.02 -58.00
CA VAL A 54 -51.91 -26.78 -57.72
C VAL A 54 -52.81 -26.84 -58.93
N GLU A 55 -52.92 -25.74 -59.67
CA GLU A 55 -53.71 -25.76 -60.94
C GLU A 55 -53.08 -26.71 -61.98
N GLU A 56 -51.78 -26.79 -62.08
CA GLU A 56 -51.05 -27.69 -62.97
C GLU A 56 -51.23 -29.16 -62.55
N LEU A 57 -51.06 -29.47 -61.26
CA LEU A 57 -51.29 -30.82 -60.73
C LEU A 57 -52.71 -31.33 -60.95
N LYS A 58 -53.69 -30.41 -60.89
CA LYS A 58 -55.12 -30.75 -61.15
C LYS A 58 -55.44 -31.09 -62.59
N LYS A 59 -54.60 -30.73 -63.59
CA LYS A 59 -54.81 -31.05 -64.99
C LYS A 59 -54.43 -32.49 -65.32
N GLU A 60 -53.65 -33.12 -64.52
CA GLU A 60 -53.22 -34.49 -64.67
C GLU A 60 -54.33 -35.49 -64.39
N THR A 61 -54.23 -36.67 -65.00
CA THR A 61 -55.18 -37.77 -64.80
C THR A 61 -54.73 -38.76 -63.72
N ASP A 62 -53.45 -38.80 -63.42
CA ASP A 62 -52.87 -39.75 -62.45
C ASP A 62 -51.87 -39.06 -61.47
N ILE A 63 -51.95 -39.43 -60.22
CA ILE A 63 -51.06 -38.93 -59.08
C ILE A 63 -49.60 -39.35 -59.32
N SER A 64 -49.36 -40.48 -60.05
CA SER A 64 -48.02 -40.99 -60.36
C SER A 64 -47.17 -40.02 -61.22
N GLN A 65 -47.77 -39.04 -61.85
CA GLN A 65 -47.09 -38.04 -62.67
C GLN A 65 -46.70 -36.79 -61.91
N TRP A 66 -47.12 -36.65 -60.66
CA TRP A 66 -46.82 -35.46 -59.85
C TRP A 66 -45.33 -35.28 -59.54
N ASP A 67 -44.56 -36.37 -59.35
CA ASP A 67 -43.12 -36.31 -59.19
C ASP A 67 -42.43 -35.63 -60.39
N THR A 68 -42.88 -35.96 -61.65
CA THR A 68 -42.34 -35.35 -62.85
C THR A 68 -42.66 -33.89 -63.03
N ILE A 69 -43.81 -33.43 -62.49
CA ILE A 69 -44.23 -32.05 -62.56
C ILE A 69 -43.47 -31.19 -61.58
N ILE A 70 -43.19 -31.75 -60.37
CA ILE A 70 -42.49 -30.98 -59.33
C ILE A 70 -40.95 -31.04 -59.44
N GLU A 71 -40.40 -32.03 -60.17
CA GLU A 71 -38.97 -32.23 -60.41
C GLU A 71 -38.22 -30.98 -60.92
N PRO A 72 -38.78 -30.20 -61.90
CA PRO A 72 -38.09 -29.00 -62.39
C PRO A 72 -38.01 -27.83 -61.43
N TYR A 73 -38.72 -27.89 -60.31
CA TYR A 73 -38.70 -26.79 -59.30
C TYR A 73 -37.48 -26.90 -58.47
N GLU A 74 -36.82 -25.77 -58.23
CA GLU A 74 -35.63 -25.67 -57.32
C GLU A 74 -36.01 -25.66 -55.85
N GLU A 75 -37.27 -25.38 -55.55
CA GLU A 75 -37.82 -25.38 -54.21
C GLU A 75 -38.00 -26.80 -53.67
N TYR A 76 -37.88 -26.96 -52.34
CA TYR A 76 -38.21 -28.22 -51.69
C TYR A 76 -39.75 -28.34 -51.59
N ILE A 77 -40.32 -29.16 -52.43
CA ILE A 77 -41.75 -29.39 -52.53
C ILE A 77 -42.07 -30.80 -52.03
N VAL A 78 -43.09 -30.93 -51.19
CA VAL A 78 -43.61 -32.22 -50.74
C VAL A 78 -45.14 -32.16 -50.76
N ILE A 79 -45.73 -33.18 -51.33
CA ILE A 79 -47.19 -33.35 -51.38
C ILE A 79 -47.57 -34.51 -50.46
N TYR A 80 -48.49 -34.25 -49.57
CA TYR A 80 -49.01 -35.17 -48.55
C TYR A 80 -50.47 -35.51 -48.88
N ASP A 81 -50.85 -36.77 -48.62
CA ASP A 81 -52.26 -37.15 -48.53
C ASP A 81 -52.94 -36.79 -47.21
N LYS A 82 -54.24 -37.14 -47.09
CA LYS A 82 -55.04 -36.97 -45.88
C LYS A 82 -54.53 -37.78 -44.66
N ALA A 83 -53.71 -38.84 -44.90
CA ALA A 83 -53.05 -39.64 -43.87
C ALA A 83 -51.64 -39.12 -43.52
N ASN A 84 -51.25 -37.97 -44.09
CA ASN A 84 -49.94 -37.35 -43.95
C ASN A 84 -48.79 -38.23 -44.49
N GLN A 85 -49.11 -39.10 -45.47
CA GLN A 85 -48.10 -39.86 -46.22
C GLN A 85 -47.60 -39.02 -47.41
N VAL A 86 -46.30 -39.13 -47.70
CA VAL A 86 -45.68 -38.41 -48.82
C VAL A 86 -46.07 -39.11 -50.11
N ILE A 87 -46.72 -38.37 -51.00
CA ILE A 87 -47.14 -38.84 -52.36
C ILE A 87 -46.12 -38.46 -53.42
N ALA A 88 -45.56 -37.22 -53.32
CA ALA A 88 -44.53 -36.75 -54.21
C ALA A 88 -43.59 -35.81 -53.51
N LYS A 89 -42.31 -35.79 -53.85
CA LYS A 89 -41.33 -34.87 -53.29
C LYS A 89 -40.22 -34.54 -54.30
N THR A 90 -39.69 -33.35 -54.24
CA THR A 90 -38.45 -32.99 -54.95
C THR A 90 -37.26 -33.56 -54.23
N ASP A 91 -36.23 -34.02 -54.94
CA ASP A 91 -34.96 -34.49 -54.35
C ASP A 91 -34.01 -33.37 -53.92
N ASN A 92 -34.36 -32.14 -54.29
CA ASN A 92 -33.55 -30.95 -54.06
C ASN A 92 -33.87 -30.31 -52.73
N GLY A 93 -32.97 -30.42 -51.73
CA GLY A 93 -32.98 -29.51 -50.59
C GLY A 93 -32.80 -30.11 -49.20
N ILE A 94 -31.88 -29.52 -48.46
CA ILE A 94 -31.71 -29.72 -47.03
C ILE A 94 -32.64 -28.73 -46.33
N LEU A 95 -33.63 -29.22 -45.61
CA LEU A 95 -34.53 -28.40 -44.79
C LEU A 95 -33.73 -27.73 -43.64
N SER A 96 -33.74 -26.42 -43.64
CA SER A 96 -33.15 -25.60 -42.55
C SER A 96 -34.20 -25.06 -41.62
N ALA A 97 -33.81 -24.72 -40.41
CA ALA A 97 -34.67 -24.03 -39.45
C ALA A 97 -35.09 -22.62 -39.90
N LEU A 98 -34.34 -22.04 -40.85
CA LEU A 98 -34.54 -20.71 -41.40
C LEU A 98 -35.37 -20.70 -42.70
N ASP A 99 -35.93 -21.86 -43.12
CA ASP A 99 -36.72 -21.92 -44.34
C ASP A 99 -38.08 -21.26 -44.18
N VAL A 100 -38.49 -20.48 -45.21
CA VAL A 100 -39.85 -20.02 -45.36
C VAL A 100 -40.69 -21.19 -45.88
N LYS A 101 -41.77 -21.53 -45.15
CA LYS A 101 -42.60 -22.69 -45.43
C LYS A 101 -44.03 -22.27 -45.72
N VAL A 102 -44.53 -22.62 -46.89
CA VAL A 102 -45.91 -22.40 -47.30
C VAL A 102 -46.63 -23.73 -47.38
N ARG A 103 -47.84 -23.79 -46.85
CA ARG A 103 -48.71 -24.95 -46.87
C ARG A 103 -49.99 -24.58 -47.64
N THR A 104 -50.29 -25.31 -48.74
CA THR A 104 -51.47 -25.05 -49.56
C THR A 104 -52.29 -26.30 -49.58
N PRO A 105 -53.43 -26.36 -48.93
CA PRO A 105 -54.35 -27.48 -49.03
C PRO A 105 -55.12 -27.41 -50.39
N PHE A 106 -55.31 -28.53 -50.99
CA PHE A 106 -56.10 -28.63 -52.22
C PHE A 106 -56.84 -29.96 -52.30
N GLU A 107 -57.90 -30.02 -53.20
CA GLU A 107 -58.64 -31.22 -53.45
C GLU A 107 -58.39 -31.69 -54.88
N PHE A 108 -58.21 -33.01 -55.03
CA PHE A 108 -58.09 -33.68 -56.36
C PHE A 108 -58.89 -34.96 -56.36
N LYS A 109 -59.83 -35.10 -57.33
CA LYS A 109 -60.77 -36.25 -57.48
C LYS A 109 -61.53 -36.59 -56.18
N GLY A 110 -61.86 -35.62 -55.37
CA GLY A 110 -62.64 -35.80 -54.11
C GLY A 110 -61.78 -36.23 -52.92
N GLU A 111 -60.48 -36.27 -53.04
CA GLU A 111 -59.56 -36.50 -51.93
C GLU A 111 -58.75 -35.21 -51.59
N ALA A 112 -58.42 -35.03 -50.31
CA ALA A 112 -57.69 -33.85 -49.83
C ALA A 112 -56.19 -34.13 -49.78
N TYR A 113 -55.41 -33.18 -50.28
CA TYR A 113 -53.94 -33.19 -50.32
C TYR A 113 -53.37 -31.88 -49.69
N LEU A 114 -52.13 -31.97 -49.22
CA LEU A 114 -51.40 -30.83 -48.73
C LEU A 114 -50.09 -30.64 -49.47
N LEU A 115 -49.99 -29.56 -50.22
CA LEU A 115 -48.74 -29.10 -50.83
C LEU A 115 -47.95 -28.29 -49.83
N ARG A 116 -46.74 -28.71 -49.51
CA ARG A 116 -45.78 -27.97 -48.68
C ARG A 116 -44.60 -27.61 -49.58
N THR A 117 -44.36 -26.31 -49.68
CA THR A 117 -43.16 -25.76 -50.31
C THR A 117 -42.28 -25.09 -49.29
N SER A 118 -41.00 -25.31 -49.40
CA SER A 118 -40.01 -24.69 -48.51
C SER A 118 -38.90 -24.09 -49.39
N VAL A 119 -38.50 -22.87 -49.07
CA VAL A 119 -37.40 -22.19 -49.75
C VAL A 119 -36.43 -21.70 -48.67
N TYR A 120 -35.15 -21.82 -48.99
CA TYR A 120 -34.12 -21.26 -48.08
C TYR A 120 -34.26 -19.74 -48.07
N PHE A 121 -34.42 -19.18 -46.87
CA PHE A 121 -34.45 -17.74 -46.67
C PHE A 121 -33.13 -17.13 -47.14
N LEU A 122 -33.15 -16.14 -48.02
CA LEU A 122 -32.00 -15.50 -48.68
C LEU A 122 -31.50 -16.24 -49.98
N ARG A 123 -32.41 -16.83 -50.76
CA ARG A 123 -32.12 -17.52 -52.02
C ARG A 123 -31.42 -16.62 -53.06
N ASP A 124 -31.71 -15.31 -53.10
CA ASP A 124 -31.04 -14.35 -53.98
C ASP A 124 -29.63 -14.02 -53.42
N TYR A 125 -28.65 -14.86 -53.83
CA TYR A 125 -27.26 -14.83 -53.29
C TYR A 125 -26.58 -13.48 -53.48
N ASP A 126 -26.81 -12.77 -54.58
CA ASP A 126 -26.14 -11.49 -54.84
C ASP A 126 -26.71 -10.35 -53.99
N ASN A 127 -28.00 -10.33 -53.74
CA ASN A 127 -28.65 -9.31 -52.91
C ASN A 127 -28.46 -9.61 -51.43
N SER A 128 -28.54 -10.86 -51.01
CA SER A 128 -28.33 -11.32 -49.66
C SER A 128 -26.88 -11.16 -49.19
N SER A 129 -25.89 -11.41 -50.07
CA SER A 129 -24.47 -11.19 -49.76
C SER A 129 -24.16 -9.72 -49.52
N ARG A 130 -24.75 -8.80 -50.30
CA ARG A 130 -24.59 -7.33 -50.09
C ARG A 130 -25.26 -6.87 -48.81
N VAL A 131 -26.45 -7.39 -48.47
CA VAL A 131 -27.14 -7.09 -47.22
C VAL A 131 -26.33 -7.61 -46.03
N MET A 132 -25.84 -8.83 -46.11
CA MET A 132 -24.99 -9.45 -45.06
C MET A 132 -23.68 -8.69 -44.86
N ALA A 133 -23.01 -8.27 -45.97
CA ALA A 133 -21.81 -7.47 -45.92
C ALA A 133 -22.03 -6.11 -45.21
N LYS A 134 -23.13 -5.43 -45.52
CA LYS A 134 -23.53 -4.19 -44.85
C LYS A 134 -23.79 -4.44 -43.34
N PHE A 135 -24.45 -5.53 -43.01
CA PHE A 135 -24.74 -5.93 -41.65
C PHE A 135 -23.44 -6.14 -40.85
N ILE A 136 -22.51 -6.96 -41.38
CA ILE A 136 -21.19 -7.21 -40.76
C ILE A 136 -20.38 -5.92 -40.63
N ALA A 137 -20.41 -5.02 -41.61
CA ALA A 137 -19.70 -3.75 -41.57
C ALA A 137 -20.23 -2.84 -40.45
N VAL A 138 -21.54 -2.79 -40.23
CA VAL A 138 -22.16 -1.99 -39.18
C VAL A 138 -21.90 -2.59 -37.79
N GLU A 139 -21.96 -3.93 -37.66
CA GLU A 139 -21.57 -4.63 -36.41
C GLU A 139 -20.10 -4.40 -36.08
N ALA A 140 -19.20 -4.49 -37.04
CA ALA A 140 -17.79 -4.20 -36.86
C ALA A 140 -17.56 -2.75 -36.39
N LEU A 141 -18.26 -1.77 -36.99
CA LEU A 141 -18.19 -0.37 -36.58
C LEU A 141 -18.69 -0.19 -35.15
N PHE A 142 -19.75 -0.89 -34.76
CA PHE A 142 -20.29 -0.86 -33.40
C PHE A 142 -19.25 -1.39 -32.38
N VAL A 143 -18.63 -2.53 -32.62
CA VAL A 143 -17.58 -3.12 -31.79
C VAL A 143 -16.38 -2.16 -31.66
N LEU A 144 -15.94 -1.56 -32.79
CA LEU A 144 -14.83 -0.60 -32.76
C LEU A 144 -15.13 0.66 -31.93
N THR A 145 -16.36 1.19 -32.04
CA THR A 145 -16.76 2.36 -31.21
C THR A 145 -16.86 2.01 -29.74
N ALA A 146 -17.38 0.83 -29.41
CA ALA A 146 -17.43 0.34 -28.03
C ALA A 146 -16.03 0.16 -27.43
N LEU A 147 -15.09 -0.41 -28.20
CA LEU A 147 -13.69 -0.57 -27.81
C LEU A 147 -13.01 0.79 -27.60
N PHE A 148 -13.25 1.75 -28.49
CA PHE A 148 -12.73 3.11 -28.37
C PHE A 148 -13.23 3.80 -27.08
N ILE A 149 -14.53 3.66 -26.75
CA ILE A 149 -15.12 4.17 -25.51
C ILE A 149 -14.44 3.53 -24.29
N LEU A 150 -14.24 2.21 -24.31
CA LEU A 150 -13.56 1.48 -23.24
C LEU A 150 -12.12 1.99 -23.02
N ILE A 151 -11.36 2.17 -24.10
CA ILE A 151 -10.00 2.72 -24.05
C ILE A 151 -10.00 4.13 -23.45
N MET A 152 -10.95 4.98 -23.84
CA MET A 152 -11.11 6.34 -23.30
C MET A 152 -11.43 6.34 -21.81
N ILE A 153 -12.25 5.39 -21.34
CA ILE A 153 -12.57 5.20 -19.93
C ILE A 153 -11.29 4.80 -19.15
N ILE A 154 -10.58 3.77 -19.63
CA ILE A 154 -9.33 3.31 -19.01
C ILE A 154 -8.31 4.45 -18.94
N TYR A 155 -8.11 5.16 -20.03
CA TYR A 155 -7.20 6.30 -20.07
C TYR A 155 -7.57 7.40 -19.08
N SER A 156 -8.84 7.80 -19.03
CA SER A 156 -9.30 8.92 -18.20
C SER A 156 -9.28 8.60 -16.70
N PHE A 157 -9.67 7.37 -16.33
CA PHE A 157 -9.84 6.98 -14.93
C PHE A 157 -8.62 6.28 -14.34
N MET A 158 -7.86 5.58 -15.15
CA MET A 158 -6.73 4.77 -14.72
C MET A 158 -5.39 5.41 -15.07
N LEU A 159 -5.08 5.60 -16.35
CA LEU A 159 -3.75 6.03 -16.80
C LEU A 159 -3.43 7.49 -16.48
N ARG A 160 -4.38 8.41 -16.71
CA ARG A 160 -4.17 9.84 -16.51
C ARG A 160 -3.86 10.22 -15.04
N PRO A 161 -4.57 9.70 -14.02
CA PRO A 161 -4.23 9.97 -12.61
C PRO A 161 -2.83 9.47 -12.23
N PHE A 162 -2.42 8.30 -12.74
CA PHE A 162 -1.07 7.77 -12.48
C PHE A 162 0.02 8.60 -13.14
N ARG A 163 -0.21 9.13 -14.35
CA ARG A 163 0.74 10.05 -15.00
C ARG A 163 0.98 11.31 -14.17
N VAL A 164 -0.05 11.80 -13.47
CA VAL A 164 0.10 12.96 -12.57
C VAL A 164 0.94 12.60 -11.35
N VAL A 165 0.72 11.40 -10.77
CA VAL A 165 1.53 10.89 -9.65
C VAL A 165 2.98 10.70 -10.08
N TYR A 166 3.20 10.07 -11.24
CA TYR A 166 4.55 9.86 -11.79
C TYR A 166 5.32 11.19 -11.95
N LYS A 167 4.70 12.19 -12.58
CA LYS A 167 5.33 13.52 -12.72
C LYS A 167 5.65 14.19 -11.39
N ALA A 168 4.82 13.98 -10.38
CA ALA A 168 5.05 14.56 -9.07
C ALA A 168 6.20 13.88 -8.33
N ILE A 169 6.37 12.56 -8.52
CA ILE A 169 7.51 11.79 -8.00
C ILE A 169 8.79 12.23 -8.72
N GLU A 170 8.75 12.34 -10.05
CA GLU A 170 9.88 12.82 -10.85
C GLU A 170 10.33 14.26 -10.47
N GLU A 171 9.37 15.14 -10.21
CA GLU A 171 9.67 16.50 -9.74
C GLU A 171 10.28 16.50 -8.33
N TYR A 172 9.80 15.63 -7.44
CA TYR A 172 10.39 15.45 -6.11
C TYR A 172 11.85 14.96 -6.21
N ASP A 173 12.11 13.97 -7.07
CA ASP A 173 13.46 13.44 -7.30
C ASP A 173 14.42 14.53 -7.81
N ARG A 174 13.94 15.42 -8.69
CA ARG A 174 14.72 16.51 -9.25
C ARG A 174 14.94 17.69 -8.30
N SER A 175 13.90 18.08 -7.56
CA SER A 175 13.89 19.36 -6.81
C SER A 175 13.86 19.19 -5.31
N GLY A 176 13.62 17.97 -4.79
CA GLY A 176 13.39 17.71 -3.38
C GLY A 176 12.09 18.29 -2.82
N LYS A 177 11.22 18.86 -3.69
CA LYS A 177 9.98 19.51 -3.24
C LYS A 177 8.75 18.69 -3.54
N LEU A 178 7.96 18.40 -2.52
CA LEU A 178 6.67 17.74 -2.66
C LEU A 178 5.65 18.67 -3.32
N MET A 179 5.04 18.22 -4.42
CA MET A 179 3.93 18.92 -5.05
C MET A 179 2.64 18.70 -4.27
N GLU A 180 1.88 19.75 -4.03
CA GLU A 180 0.56 19.63 -3.43
C GLU A 180 -0.46 19.16 -4.48
N ILE A 181 -0.84 17.85 -4.44
CA ILE A 181 -1.76 17.24 -5.40
C ILE A 181 -3.03 16.76 -4.71
N LYS A 182 -4.18 17.29 -5.17
CA LYS A 182 -5.51 16.86 -4.68
C LYS A 182 -6.09 15.79 -5.60
N LEU A 183 -5.59 14.55 -5.50
CA LEU A 183 -6.12 13.39 -6.20
C LEU A 183 -7.02 12.55 -5.28
N LYS A 184 -8.17 12.09 -5.83
CA LYS A 184 -9.09 11.13 -5.18
C LYS A 184 -8.85 9.71 -5.72
N GLY A 185 -9.35 8.71 -5.00
CA GLY A 185 -9.26 7.31 -5.41
C GLY A 185 -7.89 6.68 -5.15
N PHE A 186 -7.59 5.59 -5.87
CA PHE A 186 -6.39 4.77 -5.63
C PHE A 186 -5.09 5.54 -5.86
N ALA A 187 -4.96 6.24 -6.99
CA ALA A 187 -3.77 7.06 -7.28
C ALA A 187 -3.51 8.14 -6.22
N GLY A 188 -4.58 8.73 -5.64
CA GLY A 188 -4.45 9.68 -4.54
C GLY A 188 -3.98 9.04 -3.23
N ARG A 189 -4.37 7.77 -2.96
CA ARG A 189 -3.84 7.04 -1.79
C ARG A 189 -2.35 6.72 -1.95
N VAL A 190 -1.95 6.26 -3.13
CA VAL A 190 -0.54 5.99 -3.46
C VAL A 190 0.30 7.24 -3.27
N TYR A 191 -0.14 8.38 -3.84
CA TYR A 191 0.59 9.64 -3.68
C TYR A 191 0.71 10.09 -2.23
N ARG A 192 -0.36 10.00 -1.43
CA ARG A 192 -0.31 10.38 0.00
C ARG A 192 0.66 9.51 0.80
N ARG A 193 0.73 8.19 0.52
CA ARG A 193 1.73 7.32 1.16
C ARG A 193 3.16 7.69 0.76
N PHE A 194 3.37 7.95 -0.53
CA PHE A 194 4.66 8.44 -1.00
C PHE A 194 5.04 9.77 -0.34
N ALA A 195 4.13 10.75 -0.30
CA ALA A 195 4.39 12.05 0.32
C ALA A 195 4.69 11.95 1.84
N ALA A 196 4.01 11.05 2.55
CA ALA A 196 4.30 10.78 3.96
C ALA A 196 5.70 10.17 4.14
N MET A 197 6.05 9.18 3.31
CA MET A 197 7.39 8.57 3.32
C MET A 197 8.49 9.60 2.99
N ALA A 198 8.30 10.40 1.95
CA ALA A 198 9.24 11.44 1.56
C ALA A 198 9.46 12.48 2.67
N LYS A 199 8.37 12.89 3.34
CA LYS A 199 8.45 13.81 4.49
C LYS A 199 9.19 13.20 5.69
N ASN A 200 8.99 11.91 5.96
CA ASN A 200 9.72 11.22 7.02
C ASN A 200 11.22 11.17 6.72
N VAL A 201 11.60 10.82 5.49
CA VAL A 201 13.01 10.81 5.06
C VAL A 201 13.63 12.20 5.19
N GLU A 202 12.92 13.25 4.74
CA GLU A 202 13.40 14.64 4.87
C GLU A 202 13.57 15.04 6.36
N SER A 203 12.62 14.68 7.20
CA SER A 203 12.69 14.92 8.66
C SER A 203 13.89 14.21 9.29
N GLN A 204 14.14 12.93 8.94
CA GLN A 204 15.30 12.18 9.41
C GLN A 204 16.60 12.83 8.97
N GLN A 205 16.74 13.20 7.71
CA GLN A 205 17.94 13.89 7.20
C GLN A 205 18.18 15.25 7.88
N GLN A 206 17.12 16.01 8.11
CA GLN A 206 17.24 17.28 8.84
C GLN A 206 17.70 17.06 10.29
N ASN A 207 17.18 16.05 10.94
CA ASN A 207 17.55 15.68 12.31
C ASN A 207 19.03 15.25 12.36
N GLU A 208 19.46 14.38 11.45
CA GLU A 208 20.86 13.96 11.32
C GLU A 208 21.81 15.16 11.12
N ARG A 209 21.48 16.07 10.20
CA ARG A 209 22.26 17.30 9.99
C ARG A 209 22.35 18.19 11.23
N ARG A 210 21.26 18.30 12.01
CA ARG A 210 21.27 19.06 13.28
C ARG A 210 22.21 18.42 14.30
N ILE A 211 22.18 17.09 14.43
CA ILE A 211 23.03 16.34 15.34
C ILE A 211 24.50 16.54 14.98
N ILE A 212 24.87 16.35 13.69
CA ILE A 212 26.24 16.55 13.22
C ILE A 212 26.72 18.00 13.49
N ALA A 213 25.87 19.00 13.23
CA ALA A 213 26.20 20.40 13.48
C ALA A 213 26.41 20.70 14.96
N SER A 214 25.57 20.17 15.85
CA SER A 214 25.66 20.34 17.30
C SER A 214 26.95 19.71 17.85
N ILE A 215 27.23 18.45 17.48
CA ILE A 215 28.43 17.74 17.93
C ILE A 215 29.69 18.43 17.44
N SER A 216 29.71 18.90 16.18
CA SER A 216 30.85 19.66 15.66
C SER A 216 31.11 20.93 16.48
N HIS A 217 30.05 21.62 16.92
CA HIS A 217 30.16 22.78 17.79
C HIS A 217 30.71 22.39 19.18
N ASP A 218 30.20 21.30 19.78
CA ASP A 218 30.53 20.85 21.10
C ASP A 218 31.95 20.27 21.20
N ILE A 219 32.48 19.68 20.13
CA ILE A 219 33.90 19.29 20.01
C ILE A 219 34.80 20.53 19.86
N LYS A 220 34.38 21.53 19.07
CA LYS A 220 35.22 22.73 18.81
C LYS A 220 35.51 23.52 20.07
N THR A 221 34.61 23.56 21.02
CA THR A 221 34.74 24.31 22.27
C THR A 221 35.87 23.78 23.17
N PRO A 222 35.89 22.51 23.59
CA PRO A 222 37.00 21.96 24.40
C PRO A 222 38.32 21.93 23.59
N LEU A 223 38.29 21.69 22.27
CA LEU A 223 39.46 21.76 21.44
C LEU A 223 40.11 23.15 21.46
N THR A 224 39.31 24.21 21.38
CA THR A 224 39.81 25.59 21.48
C THR A 224 40.46 25.84 22.85
N SER A 225 39.88 25.28 23.93
CA SER A 225 40.47 25.36 25.27
C SER A 225 41.81 24.63 25.35
N ILE A 226 41.89 23.40 24.82
CA ILE A 226 43.13 22.63 24.73
C ILE A 226 44.23 23.44 24.01
N MET A 227 43.91 24.01 22.84
CA MET A 227 44.87 24.83 22.08
C MET A 227 45.29 26.04 22.88
N GLY A 228 44.38 26.77 23.53
CA GLY A 228 44.69 27.95 24.30
C GLY A 228 45.59 27.64 25.50
N TYR A 229 45.31 26.61 26.29
CA TYR A 229 46.16 26.22 27.42
C TYR A 229 47.52 25.62 26.96
N SER A 230 47.54 24.90 25.87
CA SER A 230 48.78 24.40 25.27
C SER A 230 49.69 25.55 24.81
N GLU A 231 49.13 26.64 24.24
CA GLU A 231 49.91 27.84 23.93
C GLU A 231 50.44 28.55 25.15
N GLN A 232 49.65 28.60 26.23
CA GLN A 232 50.13 29.17 27.51
C GLN A 232 51.25 28.32 28.10
N LEU A 233 51.19 27.00 28.02
CA LEU A 233 52.25 26.08 28.52
C LEU A 233 53.60 26.25 27.80
N LYS A 234 53.64 26.82 26.60
CA LYS A 234 54.87 27.15 25.86
C LYS A 234 55.58 28.38 26.37
N LYS A 235 54.99 29.16 27.28
CA LYS A 235 55.61 30.36 27.85
C LYS A 235 56.60 29.99 28.98
N ASP A 236 57.79 30.57 28.96
CA ASP A 236 58.86 30.27 29.91
C ASP A 236 58.59 30.73 31.35
N ASN A 237 57.72 31.71 31.59
CA ASN A 237 57.47 32.37 32.89
C ASN A 237 56.25 31.85 33.65
N LEU A 238 55.89 30.56 33.55
CA LEU A 238 54.79 29.96 34.29
C LEU A 238 55.27 29.40 35.64
N SER A 239 54.51 29.70 36.70
CA SER A 239 54.73 28.99 37.98
C SER A 239 54.37 27.51 37.86
N SER A 240 55.03 26.65 38.67
CA SER A 240 54.78 25.20 38.69
C SER A 240 53.31 24.87 38.90
N GLU A 241 52.65 25.55 39.81
CA GLU A 241 51.23 25.39 40.13
C GLU A 241 50.32 25.72 38.92
N ARG A 242 50.60 26.82 38.19
CA ARG A 242 49.85 27.16 36.96
C ARG A 242 50.09 26.17 35.82
N ARG A 243 51.32 25.66 35.71
CA ARG A 243 51.69 24.66 34.70
C ARG A 243 50.91 23.37 34.96
N GLU A 244 50.85 22.89 36.18
CA GLU A 244 50.08 21.70 36.57
C GLU A 244 48.61 21.88 36.31
N LYS A 245 48.00 22.98 36.75
CA LYS A 245 46.61 23.31 36.48
C LYS A 245 46.27 23.35 34.96
N TYR A 246 47.18 23.85 34.13
CA TYR A 246 46.95 23.89 32.67
C TYR A 246 47.02 22.50 32.05
N ILE A 247 47.96 21.64 32.54
CA ILE A 247 48.07 20.24 32.12
C ILE A 247 46.80 19.49 32.49
N ASP A 248 46.33 19.60 33.73
CA ASP A 248 45.07 18.99 34.16
C ASP A 248 43.88 19.45 33.34
N THR A 249 43.78 20.76 33.06
CA THR A 249 42.70 21.29 32.22
C THR A 249 42.75 20.75 30.80
N VAL A 250 43.95 20.60 30.21
CA VAL A 250 44.10 20.00 28.85
C VAL A 250 43.68 18.55 28.89
N TYR A 251 44.08 17.80 29.92
CA TYR A 251 43.68 16.40 30.07
C TYR A 251 42.16 16.24 30.21
N ASP A 252 41.55 17.02 31.13
CA ASP A 252 40.10 16.99 31.34
C ASP A 252 39.32 17.30 30.04
N LYS A 253 39.78 18.32 29.28
CA LYS A 253 39.15 18.66 28.01
C LYS A 253 39.35 17.60 26.93
N ALA A 254 40.45 16.85 26.96
CA ALA A 254 40.64 15.71 26.04
C ALA A 254 39.71 14.53 26.42
N VAL A 255 39.49 14.31 27.73
CA VAL A 255 38.50 13.34 28.23
C VAL A 255 37.08 13.74 27.77
N ASP A 256 36.70 15.02 27.94
CA ASP A 256 35.39 15.56 27.47
C ASP A 256 35.18 15.24 25.99
N ILE A 257 36.18 15.46 25.13
CA ILE A 257 36.09 15.16 23.69
C ILE A 257 35.90 13.65 23.43
N ARG A 258 36.65 12.82 24.13
CA ARG A 258 36.54 11.36 23.97
C ARG A 258 35.13 10.89 24.32
N GLU A 259 34.58 11.35 25.44
CA GLU A 259 33.21 11.00 25.83
C GLU A 259 32.17 11.41 24.78
N LEU A 260 32.32 12.62 24.19
CA LEU A 260 31.45 13.11 23.12
C LEU A 260 31.53 12.25 21.84
N VAL A 261 32.74 11.83 21.47
CA VAL A 261 32.96 10.96 20.30
C VAL A 261 32.37 9.58 20.55
N ASP A 262 32.60 9.01 21.74
CA ASP A 262 32.06 7.70 22.11
C ASP A 262 30.53 7.70 22.11
N GLU A 263 29.87 8.76 22.64
CA GLU A 263 28.41 8.94 22.58
C GLU A 263 27.91 9.07 21.13
N PHE A 264 28.66 9.75 20.27
CA PHE A 264 28.28 9.95 18.87
C PHE A 264 28.42 8.67 18.03
N ASP A 265 29.54 7.95 18.21
CA ASP A 265 29.76 6.67 17.52
C ASP A 265 28.67 5.66 17.89
N GLU A 266 28.24 5.66 19.14
CA GLU A 266 27.12 4.82 19.56
C GLU A 266 25.80 5.24 18.92
N TYR A 267 25.48 6.54 18.90
CA TYR A 267 24.29 7.05 18.22
C TYR A 267 24.27 6.67 16.73
N LEU A 268 25.41 6.77 16.03
CA LEU A 268 25.53 6.35 14.62
C LEU A 268 25.39 4.83 14.47
N GLY A 269 25.90 4.06 15.42
CA GLY A 269 25.82 2.60 15.40
C GLY A 269 24.40 2.06 15.46
N PHE A 270 23.43 2.78 16.01
CA PHE A 270 22.00 2.41 16.00
C PHE A 270 21.33 2.64 14.66
N ASN A 271 21.79 3.60 13.86
CA ASN A 271 21.24 3.88 12.53
C ASN A 271 21.72 2.89 11.45
N LEU A 272 22.66 1.97 11.79
CA LEU A 272 23.09 0.86 10.94
C LEU A 272 22.30 -0.42 11.30
N PRO A 273 22.03 -1.33 10.36
CA PRO A 273 21.41 -2.62 10.67
C PRO A 273 22.33 -3.42 11.58
N TYR A 274 22.11 -3.32 12.88
CA TYR A 274 22.84 -4.05 13.90
C TYR A 274 22.06 -5.29 14.30
N GLU A 275 22.63 -6.48 14.16
CA GLU A 275 22.08 -7.72 14.72
C GLU A 275 22.22 -7.68 16.25
N MET A 276 21.10 -7.45 16.96
CA MET A 276 21.05 -7.55 18.40
C MET A 276 21.27 -9.01 18.84
N LYS A 277 22.19 -9.19 19.77
CA LYS A 277 22.44 -10.49 20.41
C LYS A 277 21.55 -10.62 21.64
N LYS A 278 20.28 -10.92 21.41
CA LYS A 278 19.30 -11.11 22.48
C LYS A 278 19.56 -12.46 23.16
N GLU A 279 19.63 -12.46 24.48
CA GLU A 279 19.75 -13.64 25.35
C GLU A 279 18.77 -13.57 26.52
N LYS A 280 18.51 -14.71 27.15
CA LYS A 280 17.64 -14.80 28.33
C LYS A 280 18.35 -14.21 29.55
N LEU A 281 17.71 -13.24 30.18
CA LEU A 281 18.23 -12.54 31.37
C LEU A 281 17.17 -12.56 32.45
N THR A 282 17.47 -13.15 33.59
CA THR A 282 16.59 -13.17 34.76
C THR A 282 16.65 -11.84 35.54
N VAL A 283 15.56 -11.52 36.20
CA VAL A 283 15.50 -10.35 37.10
C VAL A 283 16.60 -10.42 38.16
N GLY A 284 16.88 -11.60 38.72
CA GLY A 284 17.94 -11.81 39.66
C GLY A 284 19.33 -11.47 39.12
N GLU A 285 19.63 -11.90 37.90
CA GLU A 285 20.91 -11.61 37.23
C GLU A 285 21.07 -10.11 36.92
N ILE A 286 20.00 -9.46 36.42
CA ILE A 286 20.01 -8.03 36.14
C ILE A 286 20.22 -7.21 37.40
N ALA A 287 19.47 -7.51 38.46
CA ALA A 287 19.62 -6.80 39.76
C ALA A 287 21.03 -6.96 40.30
N LYS A 288 21.58 -8.18 40.27
CA LYS A 288 22.96 -8.46 40.73
C LYS A 288 23.98 -7.70 39.88
N CYS A 289 23.80 -7.66 38.58
CA CYS A 289 24.69 -6.94 37.66
C CYS A 289 24.68 -5.42 37.97
N ILE A 290 23.50 -4.80 38.05
CA ILE A 290 23.38 -3.38 38.40
C ILE A 290 24.02 -3.09 39.75
N TYR A 291 23.80 -3.95 40.77
CA TYR A 291 24.37 -3.77 42.07
C TYR A 291 25.91 -3.83 42.04
N SER A 292 26.47 -4.86 41.42
CA SER A 292 27.92 -5.06 41.35
C SER A 292 28.63 -3.99 40.53
N ASP A 293 28.01 -3.47 39.48
CA ASP A 293 28.63 -2.47 38.61
C ASP A 293 28.66 -1.06 39.22
N TYR A 294 27.75 -0.72 40.18
CA TYR A 294 27.61 0.67 40.64
C TYR A 294 27.71 0.85 42.17
N TYR A 295 27.57 -0.18 43.01
CA TYR A 295 27.49 -0.03 44.45
C TYR A 295 28.74 0.60 45.06
N ASP A 296 29.92 0.11 44.73
CA ASP A 296 31.18 0.58 45.28
C ASP A 296 31.48 2.04 44.86
N ASP A 297 31.26 2.35 43.59
CA ASP A 297 31.50 3.70 43.06
C ASP A 297 30.54 4.72 43.66
N PHE A 298 29.28 4.34 43.87
CA PHE A 298 28.30 5.23 44.50
C PHE A 298 28.57 5.41 46.00
N ALA A 299 28.99 4.33 46.67
CA ALA A 299 29.40 4.42 48.07
C ALA A 299 30.60 5.38 48.27
N LEU A 300 31.61 5.28 47.41
CA LEU A 300 32.74 6.20 47.40
C LEU A 300 32.34 7.66 47.09
N ALA A 301 31.35 7.85 46.23
CA ALA A 301 30.80 9.16 45.89
C ALA A 301 29.82 9.73 46.94
N GLY A 302 29.55 9.00 48.02
CA GLY A 302 28.59 9.39 49.05
C GLY A 302 27.13 9.36 48.60
N ILE A 303 26.80 8.49 47.63
CA ILE A 303 25.44 8.31 47.08
C ILE A 303 24.80 7.11 47.78
N SER A 304 23.63 7.30 48.39
CA SER A 304 22.79 6.19 48.88
C SER A 304 22.17 5.44 47.72
N PHE A 305 22.57 4.21 47.50
CA PHE A 305 22.09 3.37 46.38
C PHE A 305 21.31 2.18 46.92
N GLU A 306 20.09 1.99 46.42
CA GLU A 306 19.16 0.96 46.86
C GLU A 306 18.52 0.27 45.64
N ILE A 307 18.47 -1.08 45.63
CA ILE A 307 17.72 -1.86 44.65
C ILE A 307 16.56 -2.54 45.34
N ARG A 308 15.34 -2.30 44.88
CA ARG A 308 14.10 -2.94 45.34
C ARG A 308 13.56 -3.87 44.27
N LYS A 309 13.34 -5.13 44.62
CA LYS A 309 12.77 -6.11 43.77
C LYS A 309 11.33 -6.42 44.20
N ASN A 310 10.37 -6.14 43.34
CA ASN A 310 8.95 -6.50 43.46
C ASN A 310 8.55 -7.48 42.33
N ALA A 311 9.51 -8.24 41.81
CA ALA A 311 9.36 -9.29 40.80
C ALA A 311 10.10 -10.53 41.27
N ASP A 312 9.66 -11.70 40.80
CA ASP A 312 10.34 -12.96 41.02
C ASP A 312 11.74 -12.94 40.38
N ASP A 313 12.74 -13.48 41.08
CA ASP A 313 14.12 -13.57 40.57
C ASP A 313 14.24 -14.41 39.32
N GLU A 314 13.36 -15.40 39.10
CA GLU A 314 13.31 -16.28 37.92
C GLU A 314 12.54 -15.65 36.73
N ALA A 315 11.77 -14.58 36.97
CA ALA A 315 11.18 -13.82 35.88
C ALA A 315 12.28 -13.31 34.96
N PHE A 316 12.06 -13.35 33.62
CA PHE A 316 13.12 -13.05 32.67
C PHE A 316 12.61 -12.18 31.50
N ILE A 317 13.56 -11.56 30.81
CA ILE A 317 13.39 -10.85 29.54
C ILE A 317 14.33 -11.47 28.49
N ILE A 318 14.04 -11.23 27.22
CA ILE A 318 14.94 -11.56 26.10
C ILE A 318 15.57 -10.27 25.60
N ALA A 319 16.85 -10.05 25.90
CA ALA A 319 17.49 -8.76 25.62
C ALA A 319 19.00 -8.86 25.34
N ASP A 320 19.55 -7.84 24.70
CA ASP A 320 21.00 -7.69 24.52
C ASP A 320 21.61 -7.07 25.80
N VAL A 321 22.40 -7.88 26.51
CA VAL A 321 23.03 -7.49 27.80
C VAL A 321 23.85 -6.22 27.69
N LYS A 322 24.63 -6.07 26.61
CA LYS A 322 25.48 -4.89 26.43
C LYS A 322 24.65 -3.62 26.26
N LYS A 323 23.56 -3.72 25.51
CA LYS A 323 22.65 -2.61 25.28
C LYS A 323 21.88 -2.22 26.55
N LEU A 324 21.40 -3.22 27.32
CA LEU A 324 20.77 -2.94 28.61
C LEU A 324 21.74 -2.31 29.65
N LYS A 325 22.96 -2.80 29.71
CA LYS A 325 23.97 -2.16 30.56
C LYS A 325 24.18 -0.68 30.20
N ARG A 326 24.13 -0.37 28.90
CA ARG A 326 24.24 1.01 28.43
C ARG A 326 23.04 1.87 28.82
N VAL A 327 21.81 1.33 28.77
CA VAL A 327 20.61 2.02 29.29
C VAL A 327 20.78 2.36 30.77
N CYS A 328 21.19 1.37 31.59
CA CYS A 328 21.45 1.58 33.00
C CYS A 328 22.53 2.64 33.23
N SER A 329 23.64 2.57 32.49
CA SER A 329 24.74 3.53 32.58
C SER A 329 24.29 4.96 32.27
N ASN A 330 23.59 5.14 31.17
CA ASN A 330 23.11 6.46 30.72
C ASN A 330 22.14 7.08 31.73
N ILE A 331 21.20 6.30 32.29
CA ILE A 331 20.25 6.81 33.28
C ILE A 331 20.95 7.11 34.61
N LEU A 332 21.77 6.18 35.11
CA LEU A 332 22.45 6.34 36.40
C LEU A 332 23.48 7.47 36.38
N THR A 333 24.29 7.59 35.34
CA THR A 333 25.22 8.71 35.15
C THR A 333 24.49 10.05 35.03
N ASN A 334 23.32 10.05 34.36
CA ASN A 334 22.50 11.25 34.30
C ASN A 334 21.99 11.67 35.69
N SER A 335 21.55 10.74 36.53
CA SER A 335 21.17 10.99 37.90
C SER A 335 22.33 11.58 38.72
N VAL A 336 23.53 11.02 38.61
CA VAL A 336 24.74 11.53 39.29
C VAL A 336 25.07 12.97 38.88
N LYS A 337 24.99 13.28 37.60
CA LYS A 337 25.24 14.62 37.03
C LYS A 337 24.27 15.70 37.55
N HIS A 338 23.07 15.32 37.94
CA HIS A 338 21.99 16.27 38.26
C HIS A 338 21.69 16.41 39.76
N PHE A 339 22.48 15.85 40.66
CA PHE A 339 22.35 16.11 42.10
C PHE A 339 22.61 17.57 42.45
N LYS A 340 21.85 18.07 43.44
CA LYS A 340 22.00 19.42 43.97
C LYS A 340 22.64 19.45 45.38
N ASP A 341 22.27 18.47 46.20
CA ASP A 341 22.50 18.45 47.62
C ASP A 341 23.48 17.36 48.03
N GLU A 342 23.97 17.43 49.29
CA GLU A 342 24.89 16.43 49.83
C GLU A 342 24.23 15.06 50.08
N ASN A 343 22.91 15.02 50.33
CA ASN A 343 22.15 13.78 50.53
C ASN A 343 21.70 13.15 49.20
N LYS A 344 22.65 12.62 48.44
CA LYS A 344 22.41 12.00 47.14
C LYS A 344 21.79 10.61 47.29
N LYS A 345 20.66 10.37 46.65
CA LYS A 345 19.96 9.07 46.69
C LYS A 345 19.48 8.63 45.33
N ILE A 346 19.75 7.35 44.99
CA ILE A 346 19.24 6.64 43.82
C ILE A 346 18.54 5.36 44.29
N VAL A 347 17.35 5.11 43.77
CA VAL A 347 16.60 3.87 43.98
C VAL A 347 16.27 3.28 42.64
N VAL A 348 16.61 2.01 42.45
CA VAL A 348 16.21 1.20 41.29
C VAL A 348 15.15 0.22 41.75
N GLU A 349 13.96 0.31 41.15
CA GLU A 349 12.85 -0.62 41.43
C GLU A 349 12.63 -1.52 40.22
N ILE A 350 12.59 -2.84 40.44
CA ILE A 350 12.30 -3.84 39.39
C ILE A 350 10.97 -4.46 39.74
N MET A 351 10.00 -4.30 38.82
CA MET A 351 8.60 -4.71 39.00
C MET A 351 8.16 -5.56 37.85
N LYS A 352 7.28 -6.55 38.11
CA LYS A 352 6.62 -7.32 37.07
C LYS A 352 5.13 -7.00 37.03
N PHE A 353 4.62 -6.62 35.88
CA PHE A 353 3.19 -6.38 35.61
C PHE A 353 2.78 -7.25 34.44
N ASP A 354 1.93 -8.25 34.68
CA ASP A 354 1.45 -9.19 33.65
C ASP A 354 2.55 -9.64 32.66
N GLU A 355 2.56 -9.07 31.46
CA GLU A 355 3.50 -9.40 30.37
C GLU A 355 4.72 -8.47 30.29
N VAL A 356 4.94 -7.60 31.29
CA VAL A 356 5.98 -6.58 31.24
C VAL A 356 6.83 -6.61 32.49
N ILE A 357 8.16 -6.47 32.33
CA ILE A 357 9.10 -6.18 33.44
C ILE A 357 9.53 -4.72 33.31
N ALA A 358 9.30 -3.95 34.37
CA ALA A 358 9.62 -2.53 34.49
C ALA A 358 10.83 -2.30 35.38
N PHE A 359 11.77 -1.50 34.88
CA PHE A 359 12.95 -1.01 35.59
C PHE A 359 12.79 0.48 35.82
N ARG A 360 12.51 0.92 37.07
CA ARG A 360 12.30 2.30 37.42
C ARG A 360 13.53 2.83 38.17
N PHE A 361 14.19 3.81 37.60
CA PHE A 361 15.35 4.49 38.14
C PHE A 361 14.91 5.84 38.71
N SER A 362 14.98 6.03 40.00
CA SER A 362 14.53 7.25 40.70
C SER A 362 15.67 7.93 41.42
N ASP A 363 15.80 9.23 41.25
CA ASP A 363 16.76 10.07 41.97
C ASP A 363 16.07 11.20 42.77
N ASN A 364 16.85 11.86 43.65
CA ASN A 364 16.45 13.05 44.36
C ASN A 364 17.17 14.32 43.88
N GLY A 365 17.54 14.34 42.59
CA GLY A 365 18.24 15.47 41.97
C GLY A 365 17.33 16.67 41.66
N LYS A 366 17.73 17.46 40.66
CA LYS A 366 16.99 18.69 40.26
C LYS A 366 15.60 18.40 39.69
N GLY A 367 15.38 17.20 39.19
CA GLY A 367 14.20 16.86 38.41
C GLY A 367 14.10 17.66 37.10
N VAL A 368 13.00 17.44 36.41
CA VAL A 368 12.68 18.08 35.13
C VAL A 368 11.25 18.64 35.21
N PRO A 369 10.96 19.85 34.68
CA PRO A 369 9.60 20.38 34.58
C PRO A 369 8.68 19.42 33.81
N GLU A 370 7.42 19.33 34.23
CA GLU A 370 6.45 18.36 33.72
C GLU A 370 6.21 18.50 32.20
N ASP A 371 6.19 19.74 31.68
CA ASP A 371 6.07 20.08 30.26
C ASP A 371 7.28 19.66 29.42
N LYS A 372 8.37 19.22 30.06
CA LYS A 372 9.63 18.83 29.38
C LYS A 372 9.98 17.35 29.54
N LEU A 373 9.19 16.57 30.28
CA LEU A 373 9.45 15.15 30.55
C LEU A 373 9.52 14.27 29.27
N GLU A 374 8.74 14.57 28.25
CA GLU A 374 8.85 13.88 26.95
C GLU A 374 10.05 14.33 26.12
N LEU A 375 10.44 15.59 26.26
CA LEU A 375 11.52 16.20 25.47
C LEU A 375 12.91 15.71 25.90
N ILE A 376 13.09 15.22 27.14
CA ILE A 376 14.40 14.72 27.59
C ILE A 376 14.91 13.52 26.80
N PHE A 377 14.04 12.83 26.07
CA PHE A 377 14.38 11.71 25.19
C PHE A 377 14.64 12.12 23.74
N GLU A 378 14.45 13.40 23.40
CA GLU A 378 14.81 13.90 22.09
C GLU A 378 16.33 14.09 21.97
N PRO A 379 16.95 13.72 20.84
CA PRO A 379 18.37 13.92 20.62
C PRO A 379 18.77 15.39 20.82
N LEU A 380 19.91 15.62 21.46
CA LEU A 380 20.47 16.95 21.73
C LEU A 380 19.67 17.80 22.74
N TYR A 381 18.65 17.25 23.38
CA TYR A 381 17.95 17.98 24.43
C TYR A 381 18.78 18.07 25.69
N THR A 382 18.96 19.27 26.23
CA THR A 382 19.57 19.52 27.54
C THR A 382 18.78 20.59 28.28
N SER A 383 18.54 20.37 29.56
CA SER A 383 17.91 21.36 30.45
C SER A 383 18.88 22.41 30.96
N ASP A 384 20.18 22.27 30.71
CA ASP A 384 21.25 23.12 31.23
C ASP A 384 21.97 23.80 30.06
N GLU A 385 21.61 25.07 29.77
CA GLU A 385 22.21 25.86 28.66
C GLU A 385 23.72 26.10 28.84
N GLY A 386 24.29 25.84 30.03
CA GLY A 386 25.71 25.93 30.31
C GLY A 386 26.52 24.65 30.12
N ARG A 387 25.86 23.49 29.82
CA ARG A 387 26.55 22.20 29.71
C ARG A 387 26.96 21.89 28.28
N LYS A 388 28.18 21.38 28.14
CA LYS A 388 28.89 21.08 26.89
C LYS A 388 28.79 19.60 26.46
N VAL A 389 27.77 18.87 26.88
CA VAL A 389 27.61 17.43 26.55
C VAL A 389 26.40 17.23 25.69
N ALA A 390 26.53 16.48 24.63
CA ALA A 390 25.64 16.39 23.49
C ALA A 390 24.16 16.02 23.74
N GLY A 391 23.76 15.63 24.95
CA GLY A 391 22.36 15.27 25.26
C GLY A 391 21.82 14.08 24.45
N LEU A 392 22.68 13.11 24.14
CA LEU A 392 22.31 11.92 23.38
C LEU A 392 21.97 10.72 24.29
N GLY A 393 22.41 10.71 25.56
CA GLY A 393 22.30 9.53 26.43
C GLY A 393 20.88 8.99 26.61
N LEU A 394 19.87 9.86 26.86
CA LEU A 394 18.49 9.42 27.05
C LEU A 394 17.79 9.09 25.72
N SER A 395 18.16 9.73 24.61
CA SER A 395 17.67 9.34 23.29
C SER A 395 18.17 7.95 22.88
N ILE A 396 19.43 7.63 23.18
CA ILE A 396 19.99 6.27 23.02
C ILE A 396 19.20 5.25 23.88
N CYS A 397 18.83 5.62 25.12
CA CYS A 397 17.99 4.75 25.95
C CYS A 397 16.64 4.44 25.29
N ARG A 398 15.98 5.44 24.67
CA ARG A 398 14.72 5.26 23.94
C ARG A 398 14.92 4.31 22.75
N GLU A 399 15.93 4.53 21.92
CA GLU A 399 16.21 3.68 20.74
C GLU A 399 16.50 2.23 21.15
N ILE A 400 17.30 2.01 22.20
CA ILE A 400 17.56 0.67 22.71
C ILE A 400 16.28 0.00 23.22
N THR A 401 15.48 0.73 23.98
CA THR A 401 14.25 0.19 24.58
C THR A 401 13.24 -0.16 23.50
N GLU A 402 13.02 0.70 22.49
CA GLU A 402 12.14 0.46 21.35
C GLU A 402 12.63 -0.71 20.49
N ALA A 403 13.95 -0.88 20.30
CA ALA A 403 14.54 -2.02 19.61
C ALA A 403 14.34 -3.36 20.34
N HIS A 404 14.02 -3.31 21.64
CA HIS A 404 13.62 -4.47 22.44
C HIS A 404 12.10 -4.61 22.58
N ASP A 405 11.32 -3.94 21.72
CA ASP A 405 9.86 -3.93 21.74
C ASP A 405 9.28 -3.38 23.06
N GLY A 406 10.07 -2.58 23.76
CA GLY A 406 9.76 -1.97 25.04
C GLY A 406 9.29 -0.52 24.93
N ARG A 407 9.09 0.09 26.11
CA ARG A 407 8.70 1.50 26.26
C ARG A 407 9.54 2.17 27.33
N ILE A 408 9.97 3.43 27.11
CA ILE A 408 10.63 4.28 28.09
C ILE A 408 9.84 5.55 28.30
N TYR A 409 9.71 5.98 29.54
CA TYR A 409 9.08 7.25 29.90
C TYR A 409 9.68 7.81 31.21
N ALA A 410 9.40 9.07 31.46
CA ALA A 410 9.89 9.76 32.64
C ALA A 410 8.75 10.45 33.39
N GLU A 411 8.89 10.55 34.68
CA GLU A 411 7.97 11.23 35.60
C GLU A 411 8.72 11.90 36.75
N LYS A 412 8.02 12.70 37.53
CA LYS A 412 8.61 13.27 38.72
C LYS A 412 8.83 12.19 39.78
N SER A 413 10.05 12.09 40.30
CA SER A 413 10.37 11.17 41.41
C SER A 413 9.64 11.56 42.67
N GLU A 414 9.16 10.59 43.45
CA GLU A 414 8.63 10.81 44.82
C GLU A 414 9.65 11.42 45.74
N MET A 415 10.94 11.23 45.44
CA MET A 415 12.06 11.82 46.17
C MET A 415 12.39 13.26 45.71
N GLY A 416 11.64 13.82 44.78
CA GLY A 416 11.77 15.21 44.32
C GLY A 416 12.56 15.41 43.04
N GLY A 417 13.32 14.39 42.57
CA GLY A 417 14.11 14.42 41.36
C GLY A 417 13.37 13.86 40.13
N LEU A 418 14.08 13.08 39.30
CA LEU A 418 13.57 12.42 38.11
C LEU A 418 13.39 10.91 38.37
N ALA A 419 12.32 10.34 37.83
CA ALA A 419 12.13 8.90 37.71
C ALA A 419 12.03 8.52 36.22
N VAL A 420 12.92 7.65 35.77
CA VAL A 420 12.90 7.10 34.41
C VAL A 420 12.52 5.63 34.50
N THR A 421 11.48 5.22 33.77
CA THR A 421 10.99 3.86 33.75
C THR A 421 11.21 3.25 32.35
N VAL A 422 11.84 2.08 32.34
CA VAL A 422 12.06 1.24 31.15
C VAL A 422 11.20 0.00 31.30
N GLU A 423 10.28 -0.21 30.39
CA GLU A 423 9.38 -1.37 30.33
C GLU A 423 9.82 -2.27 29.18
N LEU A 424 10.05 -3.56 29.46
CA LEU A 424 10.42 -4.57 28.47
C LEU A 424 9.45 -5.74 28.54
N PRO A 425 9.14 -6.42 27.40
CA PRO A 425 8.31 -7.60 27.41
C PRO A 425 8.90 -8.71 28.31
N ALA A 426 8.08 -9.26 29.19
CA ALA A 426 8.46 -10.45 29.96
C ALA A 426 8.56 -11.65 29.01
N GLY A 427 9.55 -12.48 29.20
CA GLY A 427 9.66 -13.73 28.44
C GLY A 427 8.59 -14.72 28.89
N ASP A 428 7.92 -15.37 27.92
CA ASP A 428 7.04 -16.49 28.13
C ASP A 428 7.84 -17.80 28.17
N GLU A 429 7.45 -18.74 29.04
CA GLU A 429 8.09 -20.08 29.14
C GLU A 429 8.08 -20.89 27.83
N GLN A 430 7.40 -20.42 26.78
CA GLN A 430 7.34 -21.09 25.47
C GLN A 430 8.53 -20.79 24.52
N TYR A 431 9.52 -20.01 24.92
CA TYR A 431 10.72 -19.68 24.12
C TYR A 431 11.93 -20.60 24.35
N ASP A 432 11.72 -21.83 24.83
CA ASP A 432 12.74 -22.87 24.83
C ASP A 432 12.60 -23.73 23.55
N THR A 433 13.06 -23.21 22.41
CA THR A 433 13.42 -24.07 21.25
C THR A 433 14.50 -23.37 20.44
#